data_d909f425ab09584419f0a52001b750f6
#
_entry.id   d909f425ab09584419f0a52001b750f6
#
_cell.length_a   1.000
_cell.length_b   1.000
_cell.length_c   1.000
_cell.angle_alpha   90.00
_cell.angle_beta   90.00
_cell.angle_gamma   90.00
#
_symmetry.space_group_name_H-M   'P 1'
#
loop_
_entity.id
_entity.type
_entity.pdbx_description
1 polymer ?
#
loop_
_entity_poly.entity_id
_entity_poly.type
_entity_poly.pdbx_seq_one_letter_code
_entity_poly.pdbx_strand_id
1 'polypeptide(L)'
;QTDYFLKGHWQEKIFQNNHPIVLEIGCGKGEYTVGLSQLYPEKNFIGIDIKGARMWHGAKTALEKGLSNAVFLRIYAEMLESVFAPCEISEIWITFPDPQMAKARKRLTGSRFLNLYKKILIPNGLIHLKTDSPFLFTYTTELIRQNQLKAFVCTADLYQEEGQNKILGIQTFYEQQWLSRGKTIKYLQFSLEERKLIQEPDIEIEKDNYHSETRYMNLHCKHQSSEK
;
A
#
# COMPACT_ATOMS: atom_id res chain seq x y z
N GLN A 1 20.20 -13.07 -9.57
CA GLN A 1 19.31 -13.07 -8.40
C GLN A 1 18.44 -14.32 -8.51
N THR A 2 18.45 -15.17 -7.49
CA THR A 2 17.66 -16.41 -7.51
C THR A 2 16.20 -16.08 -7.20
N ASP A 3 15.26 -16.64 -7.96
CA ASP A 3 13.83 -16.47 -7.72
C ASP A 3 13.42 -17.15 -6.40
N TYR A 4 12.42 -16.56 -5.76
CA TYR A 4 11.83 -17.12 -4.56
C TYR A 4 11.03 -18.38 -4.88
N PHE A 5 11.13 -19.40 -4.06
CA PHE A 5 10.56 -20.73 -4.36
C PHE A 5 9.02 -20.77 -4.50
N LEU A 6 8.31 -19.72 -4.03
CA LEU A 6 6.85 -19.56 -4.19
C LEU A 6 6.45 -18.76 -5.41
N LYS A 7 7.40 -18.19 -6.17
CA LYS A 7 7.09 -17.41 -7.37
C LYS A 7 6.28 -18.23 -8.37
N GLY A 8 5.08 -17.75 -8.70
CA GLY A 8 4.12 -18.45 -9.55
C GLY A 8 3.34 -19.58 -8.87
N HIS A 9 3.52 -19.80 -7.56
CA HIS A 9 2.93 -20.91 -6.83
C HIS A 9 2.21 -20.48 -5.53
N TRP A 10 1.97 -19.21 -5.33
CA TRP A 10 1.32 -18.70 -4.10
C TRP A 10 -0.08 -19.29 -3.90
N GLN A 11 -0.89 -19.33 -4.96
CA GLN A 11 -2.25 -19.88 -4.89
C GLN A 11 -2.22 -21.39 -4.56
N GLU A 12 -1.37 -22.16 -5.22
CA GLU A 12 -1.28 -23.60 -5.06
C GLU A 12 -0.69 -24.00 -3.70
N LYS A 13 0.50 -23.44 -3.36
CA LYS A 13 1.29 -23.92 -2.22
C LYS A 13 0.93 -23.29 -0.89
N ILE A 14 0.45 -22.05 -0.89
CA ILE A 14 0.14 -21.31 0.34
C ILE A 14 -1.35 -21.23 0.58
N PHE A 15 -2.10 -20.73 -0.40
CA PHE A 15 -3.54 -20.48 -0.21
C PHE A 15 -4.41 -21.70 -0.51
N GLN A 16 -3.90 -22.66 -1.31
CA GLN A 16 -4.60 -23.89 -1.72
C GLN A 16 -5.95 -23.60 -2.38
N ASN A 17 -6.01 -22.50 -3.15
CA ASN A 17 -7.18 -22.05 -3.90
C ASN A 17 -6.74 -21.21 -5.11
N ASN A 18 -7.70 -20.85 -6.00
CA ASN A 18 -7.46 -20.05 -7.20
C ASN A 18 -7.99 -18.61 -7.05
N HIS A 19 -8.20 -18.10 -5.84
CA HIS A 19 -8.68 -16.75 -5.62
C HIS A 19 -7.61 -15.72 -6.03
N PRO A 20 -8.04 -14.53 -6.52
CA PRO A 20 -7.11 -13.49 -6.92
C PRO A 20 -6.27 -13.02 -5.73
N ILE A 21 -5.00 -12.70 -5.99
CA ILE A 21 -4.06 -12.24 -4.96
C ILE A 21 -4.01 -10.71 -4.93
N VAL A 22 -4.24 -10.15 -3.76
CA VAL A 22 -4.12 -8.72 -3.44
C VAL A 22 -2.86 -8.51 -2.61
N LEU A 23 -2.02 -7.55 -3.01
CA LEU A 23 -0.75 -7.25 -2.37
C LEU A 23 -0.82 -5.90 -1.64
N GLU A 24 -0.56 -5.86 -0.33
CA GLU A 24 -0.32 -4.61 0.39
C GLU A 24 1.18 -4.35 0.52
N ILE A 25 1.66 -3.21 0.00
CA ILE A 25 3.08 -2.82 0.04
C ILE A 25 3.31 -1.81 1.15
N GLY A 26 4.21 -2.15 2.09
CA GLY A 26 4.46 -1.35 3.29
C GLY A 26 3.35 -1.54 4.34
N CYS A 27 2.89 -2.77 4.54
CA CYS A 27 1.74 -3.12 5.37
C CYS A 27 1.88 -2.76 6.86
N GLY A 28 3.07 -2.38 7.32
CA GLY A 28 3.31 -1.94 8.70
C GLY A 28 2.87 -3.00 9.72
N LYS A 29 1.81 -2.71 10.50
CA LYS A 29 1.23 -3.65 11.45
C LYS A 29 0.26 -4.66 10.81
N GLY A 30 0.03 -4.58 9.51
CA GLY A 30 -0.85 -5.49 8.76
C GLY A 30 -2.35 -5.28 9.01
N GLU A 31 -2.74 -4.14 9.56
CA GLU A 31 -4.15 -3.85 9.90
C GLU A 31 -5.04 -3.84 8.67
N TYR A 32 -4.53 -3.29 7.55
CA TYR A 32 -5.26 -3.24 6.30
C TYR A 32 -5.34 -4.63 5.63
N THR A 33 -4.22 -5.35 5.55
CA THR A 33 -4.18 -6.75 5.05
C THR A 33 -5.19 -7.62 5.81
N VAL A 34 -5.20 -7.57 7.16
CA VAL A 34 -6.16 -8.33 8.00
C VAL A 34 -7.60 -7.87 7.77
N GLY A 35 -7.84 -6.55 7.74
CA GLY A 35 -9.18 -6.01 7.52
C GLY A 35 -9.76 -6.39 6.17
N LEU A 36 -8.96 -6.32 5.10
CA LEU A 36 -9.37 -6.73 3.76
C LEU A 36 -9.65 -8.24 3.69
N SER A 37 -8.80 -9.07 4.31
CA SER A 37 -8.98 -10.53 4.29
C SER A 37 -10.27 -10.98 5.00
N GLN A 38 -10.72 -10.22 6.00
CA GLN A 38 -12.00 -10.47 6.66
C GLN A 38 -13.21 -10.06 5.81
N LEU A 39 -13.08 -8.96 5.05
CA LEU A 39 -14.16 -8.45 4.19
C LEU A 39 -14.33 -9.25 2.89
N TYR A 40 -13.25 -9.87 2.40
CA TYR A 40 -13.21 -10.55 1.10
C TYR A 40 -12.63 -11.95 1.23
N PRO A 41 -13.41 -12.91 1.75
CA PRO A 41 -12.95 -14.30 1.87
C PRO A 41 -12.67 -14.96 0.50
N GLU A 42 -13.21 -14.40 -0.60
CA GLU A 42 -12.98 -14.83 -1.98
C GLU A 42 -11.70 -14.28 -2.61
N LYS A 43 -10.86 -13.56 -1.84
CA LYS A 43 -9.54 -13.05 -2.28
C LYS A 43 -8.46 -13.51 -1.31
N ASN A 44 -7.25 -13.61 -1.81
CA ASN A 44 -6.04 -13.88 -1.01
C ASN A 44 -5.27 -12.58 -0.78
N PHE A 45 -4.67 -12.39 0.37
CA PHE A 45 -3.98 -11.17 0.76
C PHE A 45 -2.55 -11.46 1.20
N ILE A 46 -1.61 -10.70 0.64
CA ILE A 46 -0.19 -10.74 1.02
C ILE A 46 0.23 -9.36 1.49
N GLY A 47 0.58 -9.21 2.77
CA GLY A 47 1.17 -7.98 3.30
C GLY A 47 2.69 -8.06 3.26
N ILE A 48 3.35 -7.07 2.66
CA ILE A 48 4.83 -7.00 2.66
C ILE A 48 5.32 -5.74 3.38
N ASP A 49 6.41 -5.89 4.14
CA ASP A 49 7.13 -4.77 4.78
C ASP A 49 8.59 -5.18 5.04
N ILE A 50 9.47 -4.20 5.25
CA ILE A 50 10.85 -4.41 5.65
C ILE A 50 11.00 -4.61 7.17
N LYS A 51 10.00 -4.18 7.95
CA LYS A 51 10.03 -4.16 9.43
C LYS A 51 9.24 -5.35 10.00
N GLY A 52 9.89 -6.51 10.10
CA GLY A 52 9.27 -7.74 10.59
C GLY A 52 8.60 -7.62 11.96
N ALA A 53 9.17 -6.85 12.91
CA ALA A 53 8.59 -6.61 14.22
C ALA A 53 7.19 -5.92 14.17
N ARG A 54 6.92 -5.12 13.14
CA ARG A 54 5.60 -4.52 12.93
C ARG A 54 4.62 -5.55 12.35
N MET A 55 5.03 -6.27 11.30
CA MET A 55 4.21 -7.28 10.62
C MET A 55 3.76 -8.41 11.56
N TRP A 56 4.56 -8.70 12.60
CA TRP A 56 4.22 -9.71 13.60
C TRP A 56 2.82 -9.50 14.20
N HIS A 57 2.38 -8.25 14.42
CA HIS A 57 1.04 -7.94 14.92
C HIS A 57 -0.07 -8.43 13.97
N GLY A 58 0.07 -8.13 12.66
CA GLY A 58 -0.88 -8.57 11.64
C GLY A 58 -0.90 -10.09 11.50
N ALA A 59 0.29 -10.71 11.44
CA ALA A 59 0.42 -12.17 11.35
C ALA A 59 -0.21 -12.88 12.56
N LYS A 60 0.06 -12.38 13.78
CA LYS A 60 -0.57 -12.88 15.00
C LYS A 60 -2.10 -12.76 14.95
N THR A 61 -2.61 -11.58 14.58
CA THR A 61 -4.06 -11.35 14.48
C THR A 61 -4.70 -12.25 13.43
N ALA A 62 -4.05 -12.47 12.29
CA ALA A 62 -4.54 -13.38 11.24
C ALA A 62 -4.66 -14.82 11.77
N LEU A 63 -3.64 -15.30 12.50
CA LEU A 63 -3.63 -16.63 13.11
C LEU A 63 -4.73 -16.75 14.19
N GLU A 64 -4.85 -15.78 15.09
CA GLU A 64 -5.86 -15.78 16.15
C GLU A 64 -7.30 -15.78 15.62
N LYS A 65 -7.50 -15.15 14.44
CA LYS A 65 -8.80 -15.09 13.76
C LYS A 65 -9.03 -16.24 12.78
N GLY A 66 -8.08 -17.15 12.61
CA GLY A 66 -8.17 -18.28 11.68
C GLY A 66 -8.26 -17.86 10.19
N LEU A 67 -7.65 -16.73 9.82
CA LEU A 67 -7.67 -16.23 8.44
C LEU A 67 -6.69 -17.01 7.57
N SER A 68 -7.18 -17.95 6.78
CA SER A 68 -6.37 -18.76 5.84
C SER A 68 -5.99 -17.99 4.57
N ASN A 69 -6.64 -16.86 4.30
CA ASN A 69 -6.45 -16.04 3.12
C ASN A 69 -5.55 -14.81 3.36
N ALA A 70 -4.82 -14.72 4.49
CA ALA A 70 -3.91 -13.63 4.79
C ALA A 70 -2.53 -14.16 5.20
N VAL A 71 -1.48 -13.69 4.51
CA VAL A 71 -0.08 -14.03 4.82
C VAL A 71 0.80 -12.77 4.81
N PHE A 72 1.96 -12.88 5.46
CA PHE A 72 2.90 -11.77 5.59
C PHE A 72 4.30 -12.19 5.16
N LEU A 73 4.97 -11.33 4.38
CA LEU A 73 6.30 -11.61 3.86
C LEU A 73 7.24 -10.41 4.09
N ARG A 74 8.37 -10.66 4.76
CA ARG A 74 9.38 -9.63 5.00
C ARG A 74 10.33 -9.51 3.81
N ILE A 75 10.09 -8.51 2.96
CA ILE A 75 10.92 -8.21 1.78
C ILE A 75 10.98 -6.71 1.51
N TYR A 76 11.96 -6.29 0.70
CA TYR A 76 11.98 -4.98 0.08
C TYR A 76 11.08 -4.97 -1.15
N ALA A 77 10.37 -3.87 -1.40
CA ALA A 77 9.51 -3.72 -2.59
C ALA A 77 10.28 -3.85 -3.92
N GLU A 78 11.58 -3.59 -3.91
CA GLU A 78 12.47 -3.80 -5.06
C GLU A 78 12.62 -5.28 -5.47
N MET A 79 12.25 -6.21 -4.61
CA MET A 79 12.38 -7.65 -4.85
C MET A 79 11.12 -8.31 -5.43
N LEU A 80 10.09 -7.54 -5.74
CA LEU A 80 8.79 -8.09 -6.16
C LEU A 80 8.90 -9.02 -7.37
N GLU A 81 9.74 -8.72 -8.37
CA GLU A 81 9.94 -9.60 -9.54
C GLU A 81 10.58 -10.94 -9.23
N SER A 82 11.37 -11.04 -8.17
CA SER A 82 11.92 -12.34 -7.73
C SER A 82 10.94 -13.15 -6.88
N VAL A 83 9.86 -12.53 -6.41
CA VAL A 83 8.89 -13.15 -5.50
C VAL A 83 7.58 -13.48 -6.20
N PHE A 84 7.17 -12.69 -7.17
CA PHE A 84 5.93 -12.86 -7.91
C PHE A 84 6.19 -13.06 -9.41
N ALA A 85 5.43 -13.98 -10.00
CA ALA A 85 5.43 -14.22 -11.45
C ALA A 85 4.66 -13.11 -12.18
N PRO A 86 4.84 -12.97 -13.51
CA PRO A 86 3.99 -12.10 -14.32
C PRO A 86 2.50 -12.44 -14.16
N CYS A 87 1.68 -11.42 -14.03
CA CYS A 87 0.22 -11.55 -13.88
C CYS A 87 -0.24 -12.36 -12.66
N GLU A 88 0.57 -12.43 -11.60
CA GLU A 88 0.21 -13.17 -10.38
C GLU A 88 -0.59 -12.32 -9.38
N ILE A 89 -0.47 -10.99 -9.46
CA ILE A 89 -1.13 -10.04 -8.55
C ILE A 89 -2.30 -9.35 -9.25
N SER A 90 -3.47 -9.32 -8.62
CA SER A 90 -4.68 -8.67 -9.15
C SER A 90 -4.81 -7.20 -8.75
N GLU A 91 -4.42 -6.88 -7.53
CA GLU A 91 -4.53 -5.53 -6.95
C GLU A 91 -3.32 -5.23 -6.07
N ILE A 92 -2.91 -3.96 -6.04
CA ILE A 92 -1.86 -3.46 -5.11
C ILE A 92 -2.44 -2.34 -4.26
N TRP A 93 -2.29 -2.47 -2.94
CA TRP A 93 -2.60 -1.44 -1.96
C TRP A 93 -1.34 -0.82 -1.39
N ILE A 94 -1.32 0.50 -1.31
CA ILE A 94 -0.24 1.31 -0.73
C ILE A 94 -0.90 2.24 0.28
N THR A 95 -0.79 1.87 1.57
CA THR A 95 -1.48 2.55 2.65
C THR A 95 -0.50 3.33 3.51
N PHE A 96 -0.64 4.64 3.59
CA PHE A 96 0.18 5.56 4.37
C PHE A 96 1.70 5.38 4.21
N PRO A 97 2.21 5.30 2.96
CA PRO A 97 3.63 5.17 2.71
C PRO A 97 4.36 6.48 3.07
N ASP A 98 5.66 6.37 3.39
CA ASP A 98 6.52 7.55 3.47
C ASP A 98 6.53 8.26 2.11
N PRO A 99 6.17 9.55 2.03
CA PRO A 99 6.08 10.30 0.78
C PRO A 99 7.42 10.47 0.05
N GLN A 100 8.54 10.21 0.70
CA GLN A 100 9.90 10.26 0.10
C GLN A 100 10.15 11.54 -0.71
N MET A 101 9.82 12.71 -0.12
CA MET A 101 9.83 14.01 -0.81
C MET A 101 11.17 14.34 -1.47
N ALA A 102 12.29 13.99 -0.83
CA ALA A 102 13.63 14.22 -1.35
C ALA A 102 14.19 13.08 -2.21
N LYS A 103 13.51 11.94 -2.29
CA LYS A 103 14.04 10.71 -2.90
C LYS A 103 13.01 10.03 -3.81
N ALA A 104 12.71 10.64 -4.96
CA ALA A 104 11.73 10.14 -5.94
C ALA A 104 11.88 8.63 -6.23
N ARG A 105 13.11 8.15 -6.40
CA ARG A 105 13.41 6.73 -6.66
C ARG A 105 12.95 5.76 -5.55
N LYS A 106 12.65 6.25 -4.32
CA LYS A 106 12.15 5.45 -3.19
C LYS A 106 10.63 5.56 -3.00
N ARG A 107 9.97 6.42 -3.78
CA ARG A 107 8.55 6.70 -3.69
C ARG A 107 7.77 5.52 -4.27
N LEU A 108 6.94 4.84 -3.47
CA LEU A 108 6.22 3.62 -3.87
C LEU A 108 5.21 3.85 -5.00
N THR A 109 4.72 5.08 -5.19
CA THR A 109 3.90 5.47 -6.35
C THR A 109 4.71 6.14 -7.47
N GLY A 110 6.04 6.14 -7.38
CA GLY A 110 6.93 6.70 -8.41
C GLY A 110 7.05 5.82 -9.65
N SER A 111 7.48 6.41 -10.77
CA SER A 111 7.60 5.73 -12.06
C SER A 111 8.39 4.43 -11.98
N ARG A 112 9.48 4.41 -11.20
CA ARG A 112 10.30 3.21 -10.99
C ARG A 112 9.49 2.04 -10.45
N PHE A 113 8.70 2.27 -9.40
CA PHE A 113 7.89 1.23 -8.77
C PHE A 113 6.66 0.88 -9.62
N LEU A 114 5.99 1.85 -10.24
CA LEU A 114 4.88 1.56 -11.13
C LEU A 114 5.30 0.68 -12.32
N ASN A 115 6.50 0.93 -12.89
CA ASN A 115 7.06 0.06 -13.93
C ASN A 115 7.44 -1.34 -13.41
N LEU A 116 7.79 -1.47 -12.13
CA LEU A 116 8.00 -2.76 -11.48
C LEU A 116 6.66 -3.49 -11.27
N TYR A 117 5.63 -2.80 -10.80
CA TYR A 117 4.30 -3.39 -10.58
C TYR A 117 3.66 -3.92 -11.85
N LYS A 118 3.87 -3.25 -12.99
CA LYS A 118 3.40 -3.74 -14.31
C LYS A 118 3.87 -5.15 -14.64
N LYS A 119 5.01 -5.57 -14.11
CA LYS A 119 5.58 -6.88 -14.40
C LYS A 119 4.89 -8.01 -13.65
N ILE A 120 4.22 -7.70 -12.54
CA ILE A 120 3.57 -8.70 -11.67
C ILE A 120 2.05 -8.59 -11.65
N LEU A 121 1.50 -7.41 -12.02
CA LEU A 121 0.05 -7.18 -12.09
C LEU A 121 -0.57 -7.87 -13.31
N ILE A 122 -1.79 -8.34 -13.14
CA ILE A 122 -2.66 -8.72 -14.26
C ILE A 122 -2.95 -7.50 -15.15
N PRO A 123 -3.31 -7.69 -16.43
CA PRO A 123 -3.82 -6.61 -17.27
C PRO A 123 -4.97 -5.87 -16.59
N ASN A 124 -4.90 -4.53 -16.57
CA ASN A 124 -5.85 -3.65 -15.88
C ASN A 124 -5.95 -3.86 -14.36
N GLY A 125 -4.97 -4.52 -13.73
CA GLY A 125 -4.90 -4.64 -12.28
C GLY A 125 -4.90 -3.27 -11.59
N LEU A 126 -5.56 -3.19 -10.44
CA LEU A 126 -5.79 -1.94 -9.75
C LEU A 126 -4.66 -1.58 -8.79
N ILE A 127 -4.35 -0.29 -8.71
CA ILE A 127 -3.48 0.28 -7.70
C ILE A 127 -4.28 1.24 -6.84
N HIS A 128 -4.16 1.09 -5.53
CA HIS A 128 -4.83 1.90 -4.53
C HIS A 128 -3.77 2.64 -3.71
N LEU A 129 -3.90 3.96 -3.62
CA LEU A 129 -3.13 4.79 -2.70
C LEU A 129 -4.05 5.43 -1.69
N LYS A 130 -3.77 5.21 -0.39
CA LYS A 130 -4.41 5.90 0.72
C LYS A 130 -3.35 6.66 1.49
N THR A 131 -3.48 7.98 1.65
CA THR A 131 -2.43 8.82 2.24
C THR A 131 -2.98 10.06 2.92
N ASP A 132 -2.32 10.51 4.00
CA ASP A 132 -2.50 11.80 4.63
C ASP A 132 -1.64 12.91 3.99
N SER A 133 -0.59 12.55 3.23
CA SER A 133 0.36 13.49 2.62
C SER A 133 -0.24 14.20 1.40
N PRO A 134 -0.43 15.54 1.44
CA PRO A 134 -0.78 16.33 0.26
C PRO A 134 0.26 16.22 -0.85
N PHE A 135 1.56 16.19 -0.49
CA PHE A 135 2.64 16.04 -1.45
C PHE A 135 2.51 14.75 -2.25
N LEU A 136 2.35 13.61 -1.57
CA LEU A 136 2.27 12.31 -2.26
C LEU A 136 1.01 12.19 -3.12
N PHE A 137 -0.10 12.73 -2.65
CA PHE A 137 -1.35 12.76 -3.41
C PHE A 137 -1.19 13.57 -4.69
N THR A 138 -0.71 14.82 -4.59
CA THR A 138 -0.46 15.70 -5.75
C THR A 138 0.52 15.06 -6.73
N TYR A 139 1.64 14.53 -6.22
CA TYR A 139 2.63 13.84 -7.05
C TYR A 139 2.02 12.67 -7.83
N THR A 140 1.25 11.82 -7.16
CA THR A 140 0.68 10.64 -7.80
C THR A 140 -0.42 11.03 -8.82
N THR A 141 -1.22 12.05 -8.51
CA THR A 141 -2.24 12.59 -9.43
C THR A 141 -1.59 13.14 -10.70
N GLU A 142 -0.51 13.93 -10.57
CA GLU A 142 0.20 14.46 -11.72
C GLU A 142 0.90 13.38 -12.55
N LEU A 143 1.47 12.36 -11.89
CA LEU A 143 2.03 11.20 -12.58
C LEU A 143 0.95 10.46 -13.40
N ILE A 144 -0.23 10.24 -12.82
CA ILE A 144 -1.38 9.63 -13.50
C ILE A 144 -1.77 10.49 -14.71
N ARG A 145 -1.91 11.80 -14.55
CA ARG A 145 -2.28 12.75 -15.60
C ARG A 145 -1.27 12.76 -16.75
N GLN A 146 0.02 12.93 -16.43
CA GLN A 146 1.09 13.00 -17.44
C GLN A 146 1.22 11.71 -18.24
N ASN A 147 1.05 10.56 -17.61
CA ASN A 147 1.13 9.27 -18.28
C ASN A 147 -0.21 8.80 -18.86
N GLN A 148 -1.26 9.61 -18.77
CA GLN A 148 -2.61 9.32 -19.29
C GLN A 148 -3.17 8.00 -18.74
N LEU A 149 -2.86 7.68 -17.47
CA LEU A 149 -3.36 6.47 -16.82
C LEU A 149 -4.83 6.62 -16.48
N LYS A 150 -5.56 5.51 -16.47
CA LYS A 150 -6.97 5.50 -16.13
C LYS A 150 -7.15 5.58 -14.61
N ALA A 151 -7.62 6.73 -14.11
CA ALA A 151 -8.08 6.90 -12.74
C ALA A 151 -9.57 6.55 -12.64
N PHE A 152 -9.93 5.79 -11.60
CA PHE A 152 -11.32 5.42 -11.29
C PHE A 152 -11.86 6.24 -10.13
N VAL A 153 -11.00 6.53 -9.13
CA VAL A 153 -11.32 7.40 -7.99
C VAL A 153 -10.13 8.31 -7.72
N CYS A 154 -10.42 9.59 -7.46
CA CYS A 154 -9.44 10.59 -7.05
C CYS A 154 -10.14 11.55 -6.08
N THR A 155 -9.90 11.41 -4.78
CA THR A 155 -10.50 12.27 -3.77
C THR A 155 -9.45 12.80 -2.79
N ALA A 156 -9.56 14.10 -2.46
CA ALA A 156 -8.71 14.76 -1.48
C ALA A 156 -9.24 14.62 -0.05
N ASP A 157 -10.49 14.18 0.12
CA ASP A 157 -11.09 13.89 1.43
C ASP A 157 -12.02 12.67 1.33
N LEU A 158 -11.47 11.52 1.67
CA LEU A 158 -12.14 10.24 1.59
C LEU A 158 -13.43 10.14 2.43
N TYR A 159 -13.47 10.87 3.56
CA TYR A 159 -14.55 10.74 4.53
C TYR A 159 -15.67 11.75 4.34
N GLN A 160 -15.51 12.73 3.47
CA GLN A 160 -16.59 13.66 3.10
C GLN A 160 -17.46 13.17 1.92
N GLU A 161 -16.97 12.20 1.14
CA GLU A 161 -17.77 11.65 0.05
C GLU A 161 -18.85 10.70 0.58
N GLU A 162 -20.10 10.95 0.19
CA GLU A 162 -21.24 10.08 0.49
C GLU A 162 -21.07 8.71 -0.20
N GLY A 163 -21.32 7.62 0.53
CA GLY A 163 -21.26 6.27 -0.02
C GLY A 163 -19.95 5.51 0.29
N GLN A 164 -19.36 5.73 1.46
CA GLN A 164 -18.15 5.03 1.91
C GLN A 164 -18.26 3.52 1.69
N ASN A 165 -17.48 3.01 0.78
CA ASN A 165 -17.29 1.59 0.61
C ASN A 165 -16.65 1.02 1.89
N LYS A 166 -17.15 -0.11 2.39
CA LYS A 166 -16.66 -0.81 3.61
C LYS A 166 -15.14 -0.98 3.63
N ILE A 167 -14.51 -1.12 2.45
CA ILE A 167 -13.05 -1.23 2.26
C ILE A 167 -12.31 0.00 2.75
N LEU A 168 -12.84 1.18 2.42
CA LEU A 168 -12.21 2.45 2.76
C LEU A 168 -12.44 2.82 4.23
N GLY A 169 -13.40 2.15 4.89
CA GLY A 169 -13.66 2.24 6.32
C GLY A 169 -12.69 1.44 7.21
N ILE A 170 -11.79 0.62 6.63
CA ILE A 170 -10.71 0.00 7.40
C ILE A 170 -9.74 1.11 7.81
N GLN A 171 -9.73 1.45 9.09
CA GLN A 171 -8.86 2.48 9.64
C GLN A 171 -7.65 1.85 10.32
N THR A 172 -6.45 2.18 9.84
CA THR A 172 -5.22 1.84 10.53
C THR A 172 -5.05 2.69 11.79
N PHE A 173 -4.25 2.23 12.74
CA PHE A 173 -3.89 3.01 13.93
C PHE A 173 -3.36 4.42 13.59
N TYR A 174 -2.53 4.52 12.55
CA TYR A 174 -2.01 5.81 12.08
C TYR A 174 -3.11 6.69 11.51
N GLU A 175 -4.04 6.13 10.76
CA GLU A 175 -5.15 6.87 10.18
C GLU A 175 -6.06 7.48 11.24
N GLN A 176 -6.41 6.71 12.28
CA GLN A 176 -7.19 7.23 13.41
C GLN A 176 -6.50 8.41 14.09
N GLN A 177 -5.17 8.36 14.24
CA GLN A 177 -4.40 9.48 14.78
C GLN A 177 -4.43 10.72 13.88
N TRP A 178 -4.40 10.54 12.54
CA TRP A 178 -4.48 11.67 11.61
C TRP A 178 -5.87 12.30 11.59
N LEU A 179 -6.91 11.50 11.57
CA LEU A 179 -8.30 11.96 11.65
C LEU A 179 -8.57 12.73 12.95
N SER A 180 -8.10 12.23 14.09
CA SER A 180 -8.24 12.94 15.40
C SER A 180 -7.54 14.29 15.44
N ARG A 181 -6.61 14.56 14.52
CA ARG A 181 -5.91 15.85 14.33
C ARG A 181 -6.51 16.73 13.25
N GLY A 182 -7.68 16.35 12.71
CA GLY A 182 -8.36 17.09 11.65
C GLY A 182 -7.68 17.01 10.28
N LYS A 183 -6.81 16.02 10.06
CA LYS A 183 -6.23 15.81 8.72
C LYS A 183 -7.19 15.03 7.83
N THR A 184 -7.29 15.44 6.57
CA THR A 184 -8.04 14.73 5.54
C THR A 184 -7.23 13.54 5.02
N ILE A 185 -7.91 12.43 4.75
CA ILE A 185 -7.31 11.27 4.11
C ILE A 185 -7.65 11.30 2.63
N LYS A 186 -6.63 11.18 1.81
CA LYS A 186 -6.71 11.21 0.35
C LYS A 186 -6.68 9.80 -0.19
N TYR A 187 -7.40 9.58 -1.29
CA TYR A 187 -7.46 8.28 -1.92
C TYR A 187 -7.43 8.38 -3.45
N LEU A 188 -6.64 7.49 -4.04
CA LEU A 188 -6.54 7.30 -5.48
C LEU A 188 -6.74 5.82 -5.82
N GLN A 189 -7.52 5.55 -6.87
CA GLN A 189 -7.63 4.23 -7.49
C GLN A 189 -7.40 4.38 -8.99
N PHE A 190 -6.42 3.66 -9.52
CA PHE A 190 -6.05 3.73 -10.93
C PHE A 190 -5.51 2.40 -11.44
N SER A 191 -5.39 2.25 -12.75
CA SER A 191 -4.76 1.09 -13.39
C SER A 191 -3.56 1.50 -14.26
N LEU A 192 -2.68 0.54 -14.52
CA LEU A 192 -1.52 0.73 -15.39
C LEU A 192 -1.79 0.16 -16.78
N GLU A 193 -1.44 0.94 -17.81
CA GLU A 193 -1.42 0.44 -19.17
C GLU A 193 -0.16 -0.39 -19.44
N GLU A 194 -0.29 -1.55 -20.09
CA GLU A 194 0.82 -2.50 -20.26
C GLU A 194 1.95 -1.96 -21.13
N ARG A 195 1.62 -1.17 -22.16
CA ARG A 195 2.55 -0.88 -23.29
C ARG A 195 3.43 0.33 -23.11
N LYS A 196 3.13 1.28 -22.21
CA LYS A 196 3.91 2.52 -22.06
C LYS A 196 4.80 2.48 -20.83
N LEU A 197 6.04 2.90 -20.97
CA LEU A 197 6.91 3.15 -19.83
C LEU A 197 6.39 4.36 -19.06
N ILE A 198 6.15 4.18 -17.76
CA ILE A 198 5.73 5.27 -16.88
C ILE A 198 6.90 6.22 -16.64
N GLN A 199 6.66 7.51 -16.85
CA GLN A 199 7.66 8.57 -16.66
C GLN A 199 7.36 9.38 -15.40
N GLU A 200 8.42 9.94 -14.81
CA GLU A 200 8.27 10.88 -13.68
C GLU A 200 7.52 12.14 -14.12
N PRO A 201 6.68 12.73 -13.26
CA PRO A 201 6.04 14.01 -13.58
C PRO A 201 7.07 15.14 -13.56
N ASP A 202 6.99 16.00 -14.59
CA ASP A 202 7.85 17.18 -14.73
C ASP A 202 7.18 18.41 -14.11
N ILE A 203 7.01 18.36 -12.78
CA ILE A 203 6.45 19.48 -12.02
C ILE A 203 7.18 19.65 -10.69
N GLU A 204 7.25 20.87 -10.22
CA GLU A 204 7.66 21.18 -8.87
C GLU A 204 6.44 21.09 -7.92
N ILE A 205 6.59 20.31 -6.86
CA ILE A 205 5.51 20.10 -5.87
C ILE A 205 5.99 20.63 -4.52
N GLU A 206 5.16 21.44 -3.88
CA GLU A 206 5.42 21.95 -2.56
C GLU A 206 5.57 20.81 -1.54
N LYS A 207 6.66 20.86 -0.77
CA LYS A 207 6.94 19.85 0.26
C LYS A 207 6.04 20.10 1.48
N ASP A 208 5.40 19.04 1.95
CA ASP A 208 4.65 19.06 3.20
C ASP A 208 5.57 18.88 4.45
N ASN A 209 5.01 19.10 5.65
CA ASN A 209 5.72 19.00 6.92
C ASN A 209 5.76 17.56 7.49
N TYR A 210 5.56 16.53 6.68
CA TYR A 210 5.43 15.14 7.06
C TYR A 210 6.53 14.63 8.01
N HIS A 211 7.78 14.98 7.77
CA HIS A 211 8.91 14.51 8.58
C HIS A 211 9.01 15.18 9.97
N SER A 212 8.63 16.44 10.12
CA SER A 212 8.65 17.12 11.41
C SER A 212 7.59 16.57 12.35
N GLU A 213 6.42 16.23 11.83
CA GLU A 213 5.32 15.65 12.59
C GLU A 213 5.62 14.21 13.06
N THR A 214 6.25 13.40 12.22
CA THR A 214 6.68 12.04 12.57
C THR A 214 7.77 12.03 13.66
N ARG A 215 8.70 13.00 13.65
CA ARG A 215 9.69 13.18 14.71
C ARG A 215 9.06 13.61 16.02
N TYR A 216 8.09 14.50 15.98
CA TYR A 216 7.35 14.95 17.16
C TYR A 216 6.61 13.80 17.86
N MET A 217 5.98 12.90 17.09
CA MET A 217 5.34 11.70 17.62
C MET A 217 6.29 10.76 18.34
N ASN A 218 7.47 10.49 17.75
CA ASN A 218 8.46 9.61 18.33
C ASN A 218 9.04 10.14 19.66
N LEU A 219 9.05 11.47 19.86
CA LEU A 219 9.46 12.11 21.10
C LEU A 219 8.39 11.99 22.18
N HIS A 220 7.13 12.21 21.85
CA HIS A 220 6.01 12.14 22.82
C HIS A 220 5.66 10.72 23.26
N CYS A 221 5.74 9.72 22.36
CA CYS A 221 5.54 8.31 22.74
C CYS A 221 6.66 7.79 23.67
N LYS A 222 7.88 8.34 23.60
CA LYS A 222 8.97 7.96 24.52
C LYS A 222 8.79 8.52 25.93
N HIS A 223 8.16 9.69 26.08
CA HIS A 223 7.90 10.28 27.41
C HIS A 223 6.75 9.58 28.14
N GLN A 224 5.75 9.06 27.44
CA GLN A 224 4.64 8.33 28.08
C GLN A 224 5.00 6.89 28.49
N SER A 225 6.08 6.32 27.99
CA SER A 225 6.56 4.98 28.36
C SER A 225 7.61 4.99 29.47
N SER A 226 8.06 6.17 29.93
CA SER A 226 8.98 6.34 31.06
C SER A 226 8.30 6.71 32.39
N GLU A 227 6.97 6.85 32.39
CA GLU A 227 6.14 7.13 33.60
C GLU A 227 5.25 5.97 34.01
N LYS A 228 5.61 4.74 33.65
CA LYS A 228 4.92 3.51 34.14
C LYS A 228 5.92 2.53 34.73
#